data_6a489752a4b40e714bc0141350bed29f
#
_entry.id   6a489752a4b40e714bc0141350bed29f
#
_cell.length_a   1.000
_cell.length_b   1.000
_cell.length_c   1.000
_cell.angle_alpha   90.00
_cell.angle_beta   90.00
_cell.angle_gamma   90.00
#
_symmetry.space_group_name_H-M   'P 1'
#
loop_
_entity.id
_entity.type
_entity.pdbx_description
1 polymer ?
#
loop_
_entity_poly.entity_id
_entity_poly.type
_entity_poly.pdbx_seq_one_letter_code
_entity_poly.pdbx_strand_id
1 'polypeptide(L)'
;MKSKLLLPMEVTMSNNNPLQPIPCEILNVKKESTHEWTFRVASDADVDHGQFMQLSIPKVGEVPISVSGQGDGWLDFTIRSVGKVTNVIFEKEAGDTLFLRGPYGHGWPVDEFKGKHLVVITGGTGLAPVRSMVNLCADNPKTVKDLTLISGFKNEDGIVFQNELDKWKEHDHFSTTYALDNDEKEGWSTGLVTTFVKDIPFDTFGDDYAVVVVGPPIMMKFTGLELLKNGVPEEKIWMSFERKMSCAIGKCGHCRIDETYVCLDGPVFPYTKARYLVD
;
A
#
# COMPACT_ATOMS: atom_id res chain seq x y z
N MET A 1 -15.85 -46.02 15.46
CA MET A 1 -15.37 -45.59 14.12
C MET A 1 -14.57 -44.31 14.35
N LYS A 2 -13.25 -44.37 14.21
CA LYS A 2 -12.36 -43.19 14.37
C LYS A 2 -12.39 -42.39 13.07
N SER A 3 -12.83 -41.14 13.13
CA SER A 3 -12.75 -40.22 12.01
C SER A 3 -11.26 -39.92 11.71
N LYS A 4 -10.82 -40.22 10.51
CA LYS A 4 -9.52 -39.78 10.01
C LYS A 4 -9.56 -38.25 9.89
N LEU A 5 -8.78 -37.56 10.74
CA LEU A 5 -8.38 -36.18 10.44
C LEU A 5 -7.64 -36.18 9.09
N LEU A 6 -8.19 -35.48 8.13
CA LEU A 6 -7.46 -35.13 6.90
C LEU A 6 -6.39 -34.10 7.32
N LEU A 7 -5.13 -34.49 7.15
CA LEU A 7 -4.00 -33.55 7.24
C LEU A 7 -4.18 -32.43 6.20
N PRO A 8 -3.83 -31.18 6.53
CA PRO A 8 -3.85 -30.10 5.55
C PRO A 8 -2.94 -30.47 4.37
N MET A 9 -3.47 -30.39 3.18
CA MET A 9 -2.66 -30.49 1.95
C MET A 9 -1.66 -29.34 1.96
N GLU A 10 -0.37 -29.65 1.92
CA GLU A 10 0.67 -28.69 1.59
C GLU A 10 0.40 -28.18 0.17
N VAL A 11 -0.14 -27.00 0.04
CA VAL A 11 -0.37 -26.33 -1.25
C VAL A 11 0.89 -25.55 -1.58
N THR A 12 1.83 -26.19 -2.25
CA THR A 12 2.99 -25.50 -2.83
C THR A 12 2.52 -24.63 -4.01
N MET A 13 2.93 -23.34 -4.02
CA MET A 13 2.61 -22.34 -5.04
C MET A 13 3.24 -22.63 -6.42
N SER A 14 3.35 -23.87 -6.85
CA SER A 14 3.89 -24.25 -8.18
C SER A 14 2.82 -24.37 -9.27
N ASN A 15 1.80 -23.52 -9.25
CA ASN A 15 0.76 -23.58 -10.26
C ASN A 15 1.09 -22.65 -11.43
N ASN A 16 1.38 -23.21 -12.60
CA ASN A 16 1.69 -22.48 -13.84
C ASN A 16 0.52 -21.62 -14.39
N ASN A 17 -0.63 -21.58 -13.69
CA ASN A 17 -1.78 -20.79 -14.11
C ASN A 17 -1.89 -19.51 -13.25
N PRO A 18 -1.49 -18.33 -13.77
CA PRO A 18 -1.53 -17.07 -13.02
C PRO A 18 -2.96 -16.58 -12.70
N LEU A 19 -3.98 -17.25 -13.22
CA LEU A 19 -5.38 -16.90 -12.98
C LEU A 19 -6.08 -17.80 -11.96
N GLN A 20 -5.39 -18.84 -11.46
CA GLN A 20 -5.98 -19.75 -10.49
C GLN A 20 -5.77 -19.25 -9.05
N PRO A 21 -6.86 -18.90 -8.33
CA PRO A 21 -6.76 -18.54 -6.92
C PRO A 21 -6.39 -19.76 -6.06
N ILE A 22 -5.56 -19.55 -5.06
CA ILE A 22 -5.12 -20.55 -4.10
C ILE A 22 -5.81 -20.28 -2.75
N PRO A 23 -6.38 -21.30 -2.09
CA PRO A 23 -6.97 -21.13 -0.76
C PRO A 23 -5.86 -20.87 0.28
N CYS A 24 -6.02 -19.82 1.06
CA CYS A 24 -5.09 -19.40 2.10
C CYS A 24 -5.86 -19.14 3.40
N GLU A 25 -5.31 -19.60 4.53
CA GLU A 25 -5.92 -19.39 5.83
C GLU A 25 -5.72 -17.97 6.32
N ILE A 26 -6.74 -17.36 6.92
CA ILE A 26 -6.62 -16.10 7.66
C ILE A 26 -6.00 -16.41 9.01
N LEU A 27 -4.79 -15.94 9.26
CA LEU A 27 -4.06 -16.16 10.50
C LEU A 27 -4.47 -15.20 11.62
N ASN A 28 -4.83 -13.96 11.24
CA ASN A 28 -5.22 -12.90 12.18
C ASN A 28 -6.05 -11.83 11.48
N VAL A 29 -6.92 -11.18 12.22
CA VAL A 29 -7.67 -10.01 11.80
C VAL A 29 -7.48 -8.89 12.82
N LYS A 30 -6.94 -7.77 12.38
CA LYS A 30 -6.75 -6.57 13.19
C LYS A 30 -7.66 -5.45 12.68
N LYS A 31 -8.52 -4.94 13.54
CA LYS A 31 -9.32 -3.76 13.24
C LYS A 31 -8.43 -2.53 13.40
N GLU A 32 -8.11 -1.88 12.29
CA GLU A 32 -7.33 -0.64 12.31
C GLU A 32 -8.24 0.56 12.61
N SER A 33 -9.42 0.58 12.01
CA SER A 33 -10.47 1.59 12.17
C SER A 33 -11.85 0.97 12.08
N THR A 34 -12.91 1.77 12.14
CA THR A 34 -14.29 1.31 11.91
C THR A 34 -14.47 0.71 10.51
N HIS A 35 -13.75 1.20 9.51
CA HIS A 35 -13.92 0.84 8.11
C HIS A 35 -12.71 0.16 7.46
N GLU A 36 -11.57 0.12 8.12
CA GLU A 36 -10.33 -0.47 7.64
C GLU A 36 -9.84 -1.57 8.59
N TRP A 37 -9.71 -2.80 8.06
CA TRP A 37 -9.18 -3.94 8.81
C TRP A 37 -7.99 -4.54 8.06
N THR A 38 -7.01 -5.01 8.81
CA THR A 38 -5.85 -5.75 8.29
C THR A 38 -6.06 -7.24 8.52
N PHE A 39 -6.05 -8.00 7.43
CA PHE A 39 -6.12 -9.46 7.41
C PHE A 39 -4.73 -10.00 7.16
N ARG A 40 -4.20 -10.76 8.12
CA ARG A 40 -2.99 -11.55 7.92
C ARG A 40 -3.36 -12.90 7.38
N VAL A 41 -2.77 -13.28 6.24
CA VAL A 41 -3.12 -14.49 5.51
C VAL A 41 -1.88 -15.33 5.31
N ALA A 42 -1.97 -16.65 5.50
CA ALA A 42 -0.89 -17.60 5.24
C ALA A 42 -0.50 -17.56 3.75
N SER A 43 0.77 -17.31 3.46
CA SER A 43 1.28 -17.25 2.08
C SER A 43 2.80 -17.26 2.07
N ASP A 44 3.38 -18.09 1.19
CA ASP A 44 4.83 -18.14 0.88
C ASP A 44 5.15 -17.39 -0.41
N ALA A 45 4.21 -16.55 -0.92
CA ALA A 45 4.45 -15.78 -2.12
C ALA A 45 5.54 -14.73 -1.88
N ASP A 46 6.53 -14.71 -2.77
CA ASP A 46 7.55 -13.68 -2.82
C ASP A 46 6.95 -12.42 -3.47
N VAL A 47 6.89 -11.31 -2.73
CA VAL A 47 6.18 -10.10 -3.11
C VAL A 47 7.08 -8.89 -2.95
N ASP A 48 7.25 -8.12 -4.02
CA ASP A 48 7.91 -6.83 -3.96
C ASP A 48 7.04 -5.78 -3.24
N HIS A 49 7.66 -4.87 -2.49
CA HIS A 49 6.97 -3.77 -1.82
C HIS A 49 6.17 -2.94 -2.81
N GLY A 50 4.84 -2.83 -2.59
CA GLY A 50 3.94 -2.06 -3.46
C GLY A 50 3.21 -2.89 -4.52
N GLN A 51 3.51 -4.18 -4.67
CA GLN A 51 2.69 -5.09 -5.46
C GLN A 51 1.34 -5.38 -4.80
N PHE A 52 0.43 -5.96 -5.56
CA PHE A 52 -0.90 -6.34 -5.09
C PHE A 52 -1.22 -7.81 -5.40
N MET A 53 -2.21 -8.33 -4.69
CA MET A 53 -2.83 -9.63 -4.98
C MET A 53 -4.31 -9.43 -5.33
N GLN A 54 -4.87 -10.37 -6.07
CA GLN A 54 -6.32 -10.50 -6.19
C GLN A 54 -6.83 -11.39 -5.06
N LEU A 55 -7.72 -10.83 -4.24
CA LEU A 55 -8.42 -11.54 -3.18
C LEU A 55 -9.81 -11.93 -3.67
N SER A 56 -10.16 -13.20 -3.56
CA SER A 56 -11.45 -13.69 -4.02
C SER A 56 -12.22 -14.46 -2.96
N ILE A 57 -13.55 -14.31 -3.04
CA ILE A 57 -14.53 -15.11 -2.30
C ILE A 57 -15.37 -15.86 -3.34
N PRO A 58 -15.40 -17.20 -3.30
CA PRO A 58 -16.16 -18.01 -4.23
C PRO A 58 -17.63 -17.57 -4.33
N LYS A 59 -18.15 -17.44 -5.54
CA LYS A 59 -19.52 -16.97 -5.88
C LYS A 59 -19.84 -15.51 -5.52
N VAL A 60 -18.91 -14.78 -4.91
CA VAL A 60 -19.10 -13.36 -4.57
C VAL A 60 -18.36 -12.45 -5.54
N GLY A 61 -17.07 -12.73 -5.76
CA GLY A 61 -16.24 -11.94 -6.66
C GLY A 61 -14.78 -11.86 -6.20
N GLU A 62 -14.07 -10.93 -6.80
CA GLU A 62 -12.64 -10.73 -6.63
C GLU A 62 -12.30 -9.23 -6.62
N VAL A 63 -11.25 -8.86 -5.87
CA VAL A 63 -10.81 -7.47 -5.71
C VAL A 63 -9.29 -7.40 -5.61
N PRO A 64 -8.62 -6.43 -6.27
CA PRO A 64 -7.21 -6.18 -6.11
C PRO A 64 -6.96 -5.46 -4.78
N ILE A 65 -6.03 -5.96 -3.99
CA ILE A 65 -5.61 -5.36 -2.72
C ILE A 65 -4.08 -5.33 -2.67
N SER A 66 -3.52 -4.16 -2.39
CA SER A 66 -2.09 -4.01 -2.17
C SER A 66 -1.63 -4.80 -0.96
N VAL A 67 -0.45 -5.41 -1.05
CA VAL A 67 0.18 -6.06 0.10
C VAL A 67 0.68 -4.96 1.03
N SER A 68 0.13 -4.91 2.24
CA SER A 68 0.48 -3.89 3.24
C SER A 68 1.56 -4.35 4.23
N GLY A 69 1.89 -5.63 4.24
CA GLY A 69 2.95 -6.21 5.04
C GLY A 69 3.28 -7.62 4.61
N GLN A 70 4.48 -8.07 4.90
CA GLN A 70 4.96 -9.40 4.54
C GLN A 70 5.98 -9.91 5.55
N GLY A 71 6.07 -11.23 5.67
CA GLY A 71 7.03 -11.91 6.51
C GLY A 71 7.08 -13.40 6.18
N ASP A 72 7.81 -14.16 6.97
CA ASP A 72 7.96 -15.60 6.76
C ASP A 72 6.61 -16.31 6.91
N GLY A 73 6.11 -16.84 5.79
CA GLY A 73 4.84 -17.58 5.72
C GLY A 73 3.56 -16.74 5.78
N TRP A 74 3.62 -15.39 5.64
CA TRP A 74 2.40 -14.58 5.69
C TRP A 74 2.47 -13.27 4.89
N LEU A 75 1.28 -12.81 4.48
CA LEU A 75 1.04 -11.48 3.90
C LEU A 75 -0.07 -10.76 4.68
N ASP A 76 0.06 -9.44 4.85
CA ASP A 76 -0.99 -8.56 5.37
C ASP A 76 -1.70 -7.82 4.24
N PHE A 77 -3.02 -7.77 4.34
CA PHE A 77 -3.91 -7.02 3.45
C PHE A 77 -4.76 -6.06 4.27
N THR A 78 -4.56 -4.76 4.09
CA THR A 78 -5.39 -3.73 4.75
C THR A 78 -6.49 -3.33 3.81
N ILE A 79 -7.72 -3.61 4.19
CA ILE A 79 -8.89 -3.56 3.33
C ILE A 79 -9.89 -2.56 3.91
N ARG A 80 -10.44 -1.70 3.04
CA ARG A 80 -11.57 -0.84 3.37
C ARG A 80 -12.88 -1.50 2.91
N SER A 81 -13.88 -1.51 3.80
CA SER A 81 -15.21 -2.02 3.48
C SER A 81 -15.99 -1.02 2.62
N VAL A 82 -16.00 -1.22 1.30
CA VAL A 82 -16.61 -0.29 0.32
C VAL A 82 -17.47 -0.95 -0.74
N GLY A 83 -17.59 -2.28 -0.74
CA GLY A 83 -18.36 -2.97 -1.78
C GLY A 83 -18.64 -4.43 -1.48
N LYS A 84 -19.31 -5.10 -2.42
CA LYS A 84 -19.83 -6.46 -2.20
C LYS A 84 -18.76 -7.45 -1.71
N VAL A 85 -17.58 -7.47 -2.35
CA VAL A 85 -16.53 -8.43 -2.00
C VAL A 85 -15.91 -8.08 -0.65
N THR A 86 -15.53 -6.81 -0.45
CA THR A 86 -14.91 -6.34 0.79
C THR A 86 -15.86 -6.47 1.98
N ASN A 87 -17.16 -6.26 1.82
CA ASN A 87 -18.14 -6.48 2.89
C ASN A 87 -18.18 -7.95 3.34
N VAL A 88 -18.12 -8.91 2.40
CA VAL A 88 -18.06 -10.34 2.74
C VAL A 88 -16.72 -10.73 3.36
N ILE A 89 -15.61 -10.09 2.94
CA ILE A 89 -14.31 -10.30 3.59
C ILE A 89 -14.38 -9.84 5.07
N PHE A 90 -15.09 -8.77 5.38
CA PHE A 90 -15.28 -8.27 6.75
C PHE A 90 -16.13 -9.19 7.66
N GLU A 91 -16.81 -10.19 7.09
CA GLU A 91 -17.50 -11.24 7.86
C GLU A 91 -16.57 -12.41 8.22
N LYS A 92 -15.30 -12.36 7.78
CA LYS A 92 -14.31 -13.40 7.99
C LYS A 92 -13.50 -13.18 9.27
N GLU A 93 -13.09 -14.29 9.87
CA GLU A 93 -12.27 -14.32 11.08
C GLU A 93 -11.04 -15.22 10.91
N ALA A 94 -10.15 -15.22 11.90
CA ALA A 94 -9.00 -16.12 11.91
C ALA A 94 -9.45 -17.59 11.85
N GLY A 95 -8.80 -18.40 11.01
CA GLY A 95 -9.16 -19.77 10.66
C GLY A 95 -10.05 -19.89 9.43
N ASP A 96 -10.66 -18.81 8.95
CA ASP A 96 -11.40 -18.79 7.69
C ASP A 96 -10.43 -18.81 6.49
N THR A 97 -10.99 -19.05 5.30
CA THR A 97 -10.23 -19.11 4.04
C THR A 97 -10.52 -17.88 3.18
N LEU A 98 -9.46 -17.22 2.69
CA LEU A 98 -9.45 -16.35 1.53
C LEU A 98 -8.77 -17.05 0.36
N PHE A 99 -9.12 -16.66 -0.86
CA PHE A 99 -8.46 -17.19 -2.06
C PHE A 99 -7.61 -16.08 -2.68
N LEU A 100 -6.31 -16.37 -2.86
CA LEU A 100 -5.33 -15.43 -3.35
C LEU A 100 -4.79 -15.86 -4.70
N ARG A 101 -4.54 -14.90 -5.58
CA ARG A 101 -3.71 -15.09 -6.78
C ARG A 101 -2.85 -13.84 -7.02
N GLY A 102 -1.68 -14.03 -7.55
CA GLY A 102 -0.64 -13.01 -7.71
C GLY A 102 0.71 -13.55 -7.24
N PRO A 103 1.71 -12.66 -6.94
CA PRO A 103 1.60 -11.19 -6.97
C PRO A 103 1.50 -10.62 -8.39
N TYR A 104 1.02 -9.38 -8.51
CA TYR A 104 0.86 -8.69 -9.78
C TYR A 104 1.40 -7.27 -9.72
N GLY A 105 1.72 -6.77 -10.92
CA GLY A 105 2.21 -5.41 -11.12
C GLY A 105 3.66 -5.23 -10.68
N HIS A 106 4.13 -3.99 -10.76
CA HIS A 106 5.46 -3.58 -10.35
C HIS A 106 5.40 -2.85 -9.01
N GLY A 107 6.28 -3.22 -8.10
CA GLY A 107 6.44 -2.59 -6.79
C GLY A 107 7.22 -1.27 -6.84
N TRP A 108 7.50 -0.74 -5.67
CA TRP A 108 8.36 0.42 -5.50
C TRP A 108 9.79 0.09 -5.92
N PRO A 109 10.51 0.97 -6.62
CA PRO A 109 11.90 0.75 -7.01
C PRO A 109 12.84 1.00 -5.82
N VAL A 110 12.74 0.15 -4.78
CA VAL A 110 13.47 0.30 -3.51
C VAL A 110 14.99 0.39 -3.73
N ASP A 111 15.50 -0.34 -4.72
CA ASP A 111 16.92 -0.28 -5.07
C ASP A 111 17.37 1.10 -5.56
N GLU A 112 16.48 1.83 -6.25
CA GLU A 112 16.75 3.21 -6.70
C GLU A 112 16.69 4.22 -5.54
N PHE A 113 16.04 3.86 -4.42
CA PHE A 113 15.94 4.70 -3.23
C PHE A 113 17.12 4.53 -2.27
N LYS A 114 17.97 3.51 -2.48
CA LYS A 114 19.11 3.22 -1.59
C LYS A 114 20.03 4.41 -1.42
N GLY A 115 20.27 4.75 -0.15
CA GLY A 115 21.18 5.83 0.26
C GLY A 115 20.66 7.24 -0.03
N LYS A 116 19.40 7.40 -0.50
CA LYS A 116 18.77 8.69 -0.73
C LYS A 116 17.91 9.14 0.45
N HIS A 117 17.59 10.43 0.48
CA HIS A 117 16.50 10.96 1.29
C HIS A 117 15.18 10.49 0.69
N LEU A 118 14.38 9.71 1.42
CA LEU A 118 13.08 9.22 0.96
C LEU A 118 11.96 10.03 1.59
N VAL A 119 11.16 10.71 0.77
CA VAL A 119 9.95 11.41 1.19
C VAL A 119 8.73 10.57 0.84
N VAL A 120 7.90 10.24 1.82
CA VAL A 120 6.68 9.46 1.63
C VAL A 120 5.48 10.29 2.09
N ILE A 121 4.56 10.57 1.17
CA ILE A 121 3.36 11.39 1.44
C ILE A 121 2.13 10.52 1.19
N THR A 122 1.32 10.29 2.23
CA THR A 122 0.17 9.38 2.14
C THR A 122 -1.12 10.02 2.65
N GLY A 123 -2.25 9.54 2.11
CA GLY A 123 -3.58 9.92 2.57
C GLY A 123 -4.46 8.70 2.86
N GLY A 124 -4.97 8.60 4.09
CA GLY A 124 -5.85 7.53 4.54
C GLY A 124 -5.25 6.14 4.33
N THR A 125 -6.02 5.24 3.70
CA THR A 125 -5.56 3.88 3.35
C THR A 125 -4.40 3.83 2.36
N GLY A 126 -4.02 4.95 1.74
CA GLY A 126 -2.81 5.04 0.90
C GLY A 126 -1.50 4.78 1.66
N LEU A 127 -1.53 4.73 3.00
CA LEU A 127 -0.41 4.27 3.80
C LEU A 127 -0.16 2.75 3.65
N ALA A 128 -1.19 1.96 3.35
CA ALA A 128 -1.07 0.49 3.24
C ALA A 128 -0.09 0.04 2.14
N PRO A 129 -0.14 0.53 0.88
CA PRO A 129 0.81 0.14 -0.17
C PRO A 129 2.27 0.50 0.08
N VAL A 130 2.56 1.42 1.00
CA VAL A 130 3.93 1.83 1.35
C VAL A 130 4.40 1.28 2.69
N ARG A 131 3.49 0.76 3.52
CA ARG A 131 3.78 0.31 4.89
C ARG A 131 4.93 -0.69 4.96
N SER A 132 4.94 -1.70 4.09
CA SER A 132 6.01 -2.71 4.07
C SER A 132 7.38 -2.10 3.71
N MET A 133 7.42 -1.11 2.81
CA MET A 133 8.64 -0.37 2.45
C MET A 133 9.10 0.54 3.60
N VAL A 134 8.19 1.22 4.29
CA VAL A 134 8.52 2.06 5.45
C VAL A 134 9.09 1.19 6.58
N ASN A 135 8.50 0.01 6.84
CA ASN A 135 9.02 -0.95 7.80
C ASN A 135 10.41 -1.46 7.40
N LEU A 136 10.65 -1.76 6.12
CA LEU A 136 11.98 -2.12 5.63
C LEU A 136 13.02 -1.03 5.94
N CYS A 137 12.65 0.25 5.76
CA CYS A 137 13.54 1.38 6.09
C CYS A 137 13.78 1.51 7.61
N ALA A 138 12.77 1.21 8.44
CA ALA A 138 12.90 1.22 9.89
C ALA A 138 13.77 0.06 10.40
N ASP A 139 13.53 -1.15 9.89
CA ASP A 139 14.28 -2.34 10.30
C ASP A 139 15.72 -2.35 9.77
N ASN A 140 15.96 -1.68 8.65
CA ASN A 140 17.28 -1.59 8.02
C ASN A 140 17.66 -0.14 7.67
N PRO A 141 18.29 0.60 8.60
CA PRO A 141 18.66 2.01 8.42
C PRO A 141 19.63 2.28 7.27
N LYS A 142 20.20 1.24 6.64
CA LYS A 142 21.06 1.39 5.46
C LYS A 142 20.27 1.41 4.14
N THR A 143 18.97 1.15 4.18
CA THR A 143 18.10 1.14 2.99
C THR A 143 18.01 2.54 2.39
N VAL A 144 17.78 3.55 3.22
CA VAL A 144 17.72 4.97 2.82
C VAL A 144 18.61 5.79 3.73
N LYS A 145 18.96 7.00 3.35
CA LYS A 145 19.76 7.91 4.19
C LYS A 145 18.92 8.38 5.39
N ASP A 146 17.70 8.82 5.12
CA ASP A 146 16.66 9.12 6.09
C ASP A 146 15.27 9.05 5.41
N LEU A 147 14.22 9.07 6.19
CA LEU A 147 12.85 9.02 5.70
C LEU A 147 12.01 10.15 6.29
N THR A 148 11.41 10.98 5.42
CA THR A 148 10.37 11.94 5.80
C THR A 148 9.00 11.35 5.48
N LEU A 149 8.18 11.10 6.51
CA LEU A 149 6.83 10.54 6.36
C LEU A 149 5.77 11.59 6.70
N ILE A 150 4.95 11.95 5.73
CA ILE A 150 3.76 12.79 5.91
C ILE A 150 2.53 11.93 5.67
N SER A 151 1.73 11.69 6.71
CA SER A 151 0.52 10.87 6.60
C SER A 151 -0.68 11.65 7.12
N GLY A 152 -1.67 11.84 6.24
CA GLY A 152 -2.93 12.52 6.57
C GLY A 152 -4.11 11.57 6.65
N PHE A 153 -5.03 11.84 7.57
CA PHE A 153 -6.26 11.10 7.74
C PHE A 153 -7.43 12.08 7.86
N LYS A 154 -8.61 11.64 7.45
CA LYS A 154 -9.80 12.50 7.47
C LYS A 154 -10.17 12.94 8.90
N ASN A 155 -10.11 12.01 9.83
CA ASN A 155 -10.45 12.17 11.24
C ASN A 155 -9.74 11.07 12.06
N GLU A 156 -9.87 11.11 13.38
CA GLU A 156 -9.23 10.15 14.28
C GLU A 156 -9.69 8.70 14.04
N ASP A 157 -10.97 8.47 13.74
CA ASP A 157 -11.50 7.13 13.43
C ASP A 157 -10.93 6.53 12.14
N GLY A 158 -10.40 7.36 11.22
CA GLY A 158 -9.78 6.90 9.98
C GLY A 158 -8.28 6.61 10.10
N ILE A 159 -7.68 6.71 11.29
CA ILE A 159 -6.26 6.41 11.48
C ILE A 159 -6.03 4.90 11.37
N VAL A 160 -5.11 4.51 10.49
CA VAL A 160 -4.66 3.12 10.36
C VAL A 160 -3.23 2.98 10.88
N PHE A 161 -2.88 1.80 11.37
CA PHE A 161 -1.53 1.46 11.86
C PHE A 161 -1.02 2.33 13.02
N GLN A 162 -1.88 2.75 13.94
CA GLN A 162 -1.51 3.65 15.04
C GLN A 162 -0.22 3.23 15.77
N ASN A 163 -0.08 1.94 16.11
CA ASN A 163 1.11 1.44 16.82
C ASN A 163 2.42 1.59 16.01
N GLU A 164 2.32 1.54 14.67
CA GLU A 164 3.49 1.71 13.80
C GLU A 164 3.78 3.19 13.61
N LEU A 165 2.76 4.03 13.47
CA LEU A 165 2.91 5.48 13.44
C LEU A 165 3.65 5.98 14.69
N ASP A 166 3.28 5.48 15.88
CA ASP A 166 3.95 5.83 17.13
C ASP A 166 5.41 5.38 17.13
N LYS A 167 5.72 4.15 16.70
CA LYS A 167 7.09 3.64 16.58
C LYS A 167 7.92 4.42 15.55
N TRP A 168 7.36 4.73 14.39
CA TRP A 168 8.06 5.49 13.36
C TRP A 168 8.36 6.93 13.81
N LYS A 169 7.49 7.52 14.64
CA LYS A 169 7.72 8.85 15.23
C LYS A 169 8.93 8.88 16.16
N GLU A 170 9.23 7.77 16.82
CA GLU A 170 10.36 7.63 17.75
C GLU A 170 11.65 7.17 17.06
N HIS A 171 11.62 6.91 15.75
CA HIS A 171 12.74 6.37 15.02
C HIS A 171 13.76 7.45 14.62
N ASP A 172 15.03 7.31 15.00
CA ASP A 172 16.09 8.33 14.86
C ASP A 172 16.32 8.82 13.42
N HIS A 173 16.06 7.97 12.41
CA HIS A 173 16.24 8.29 10.98
C HIS A 173 14.95 8.76 10.30
N PHE A 174 13.85 8.92 11.06
CA PHE A 174 12.58 9.33 10.52
C PHE A 174 12.21 10.74 10.98
N SER A 175 11.71 11.53 10.03
CA SER A 175 11.02 12.79 10.29
C SER A 175 9.54 12.60 9.95
N THR A 176 8.66 12.67 10.93
CA THR A 176 7.25 12.34 10.73
C THR A 176 6.34 13.53 10.96
N THR A 177 5.35 13.72 10.08
CA THR A 177 4.23 14.65 10.23
C THR A 177 2.94 13.88 10.04
N TYR A 178 2.17 13.73 11.10
CA TYR A 178 0.83 13.14 11.04
C TYR A 178 -0.21 14.23 11.15
N ALA A 179 -1.23 14.19 10.30
CA ALA A 179 -2.24 15.23 10.22
C ALA A 179 -3.66 14.66 10.16
N LEU A 180 -4.60 15.40 10.74
CA LEU A 180 -6.03 15.21 10.55
C LEU A 180 -6.58 16.39 9.73
N ASP A 181 -7.49 16.09 8.79
CA ASP A 181 -7.99 17.14 7.87
C ASP A 181 -8.60 18.33 8.63
N ASN A 182 -9.46 18.04 9.61
CA ASN A 182 -10.20 19.08 10.36
C ASN A 182 -10.20 18.87 11.88
N ASP A 183 -9.77 17.70 12.37
CA ASP A 183 -9.79 17.39 13.80
C ASP A 183 -8.47 17.80 14.47
N GLU A 184 -8.52 18.03 15.77
CA GLU A 184 -7.34 18.26 16.59
C GLU A 184 -6.99 17.00 17.39
N LYS A 185 -5.72 16.62 17.39
CA LYS A 185 -5.18 15.51 18.18
C LYS A 185 -3.82 15.90 18.72
N GLU A 186 -3.58 15.65 20.01
CA GLU A 186 -2.31 15.95 20.66
C GLU A 186 -1.13 15.32 19.93
N GLY A 187 -0.12 16.11 19.60
CA GLY A 187 1.08 15.69 18.88
C GLY A 187 0.89 15.44 17.40
N TRP A 188 -0.28 15.83 16.83
CA TRP A 188 -0.62 15.77 15.40
C TRP A 188 -0.83 17.19 14.87
N SER A 189 -0.69 17.34 13.55
CA SER A 189 -1.02 18.58 12.84
C SER A 189 -2.48 18.57 12.38
N THR A 190 -3.05 19.76 12.16
CA THR A 190 -4.36 19.91 11.51
C THR A 190 -4.19 20.48 10.12
N GLY A 191 -4.82 19.87 9.13
CA GLY A 191 -4.83 20.29 7.73
C GLY A 191 -4.47 19.17 6.74
N LEU A 192 -4.62 19.50 5.46
CA LEU A 192 -4.34 18.56 4.37
C LEU A 192 -2.83 18.32 4.21
N VAL A 193 -2.43 17.10 3.84
CA VAL A 193 -1.01 16.74 3.64
C VAL A 193 -0.29 17.63 2.63
N THR A 194 -1.01 18.15 1.64
CA THR A 194 -0.47 19.08 0.64
C THR A 194 0.11 20.36 1.24
N THR A 195 -0.43 20.81 2.39
CA THR A 195 0.03 22.03 3.05
C THR A 195 1.38 21.90 3.72
N PHE A 196 1.81 20.65 4.02
CA PHE A 196 3.09 20.36 4.66
C PHE A 196 4.23 20.10 3.66
N VAL A 197 3.94 20.02 2.36
CA VAL A 197 4.96 19.84 1.31
C VAL A 197 5.99 20.98 1.33
N LYS A 198 5.55 22.20 1.57
CA LYS A 198 6.42 23.39 1.66
C LYS A 198 7.43 23.35 2.82
N ASP A 199 7.17 22.54 3.84
CA ASP A 199 8.01 22.43 5.04
C ASP A 199 9.10 21.37 4.88
N ILE A 200 9.12 20.63 3.75
CA ILE A 200 10.15 19.64 3.42
C ILE A 200 11.39 20.39 2.91
N PRO A 201 12.58 20.18 3.51
CA PRO A 201 13.78 20.93 3.16
C PRO A 201 14.47 20.37 1.90
N PHE A 202 13.77 20.33 0.74
CA PHE A 202 14.29 19.78 -0.51
C PHE A 202 15.63 20.41 -0.96
N ASP A 203 15.87 21.68 -0.64
CA ASP A 203 17.09 22.41 -0.92
C ASP A 203 18.31 21.84 -0.20
N THR A 204 18.10 21.13 0.92
CA THR A 204 19.18 20.48 1.68
C THR A 204 19.51 19.07 1.19
N PHE A 205 18.66 18.47 0.38
CA PHE A 205 18.82 17.09 -0.10
C PHE A 205 19.75 16.97 -1.32
N GLY A 206 20.04 18.09 -1.98
CA GLY A 206 20.77 18.09 -3.26
C GLY A 206 20.00 17.29 -4.33
N ASP A 207 20.71 16.40 -5.02
CA ASP A 207 20.09 15.53 -6.04
C ASP A 207 19.73 14.13 -5.51
N ASP A 208 20.07 13.81 -4.26
CA ASP A 208 19.98 12.45 -3.69
C ASP A 208 18.66 12.23 -2.92
N TYR A 209 17.52 12.43 -3.56
CA TYR A 209 16.23 12.14 -2.94
C TYR A 209 15.22 11.51 -3.91
N ALA A 210 14.19 10.90 -3.34
CA ALA A 210 13.02 10.41 -4.06
C ALA A 210 11.74 10.74 -3.26
N VAL A 211 10.62 10.93 -3.96
CA VAL A 211 9.32 11.25 -3.36
C VAL A 211 8.29 10.20 -3.78
N VAL A 212 7.60 9.65 -2.83
CA VAL A 212 6.51 8.67 -3.01
C VAL A 212 5.20 9.30 -2.56
N VAL A 213 4.16 9.26 -3.41
CA VAL A 213 2.84 9.83 -3.11
C VAL A 213 1.76 8.77 -3.32
N VAL A 214 0.98 8.47 -2.29
CA VAL A 214 -0.12 7.48 -2.36
C VAL A 214 -1.33 7.95 -1.57
N GLY A 215 -2.49 7.91 -2.20
CA GLY A 215 -3.74 8.31 -1.54
C GLY A 215 -4.88 8.51 -2.54
N PRO A 216 -5.95 9.18 -2.14
CA PRO A 216 -7.05 9.52 -3.04
C PRO A 216 -6.56 10.30 -4.28
N PRO A 217 -7.13 10.06 -5.47
CA PRO A 217 -6.68 10.71 -6.72
C PRO A 217 -6.54 12.23 -6.60
N ILE A 218 -7.52 12.88 -5.97
CA ILE A 218 -7.50 14.34 -5.77
C ILE A 218 -6.32 14.80 -4.90
N MET A 219 -5.99 14.05 -3.84
CA MET A 219 -4.82 14.31 -3.00
C MET A 219 -3.52 14.14 -3.80
N MET A 220 -3.37 13.03 -4.54
CA MET A 220 -2.18 12.77 -5.36
C MET A 220 -1.96 13.87 -6.40
N LYS A 221 -3.04 14.32 -7.08
CA LYS A 221 -3.00 15.42 -8.05
C LYS A 221 -2.45 16.70 -7.43
N PHE A 222 -3.05 17.17 -6.35
CA PHE A 222 -2.63 18.41 -5.72
C PHE A 222 -1.26 18.31 -5.04
N THR A 223 -0.92 17.16 -4.46
CA THR A 223 0.42 16.91 -3.90
C THR A 223 1.48 16.97 -5.03
N GLY A 224 1.21 16.33 -6.17
CA GLY A 224 2.12 16.41 -7.33
C GLY A 224 2.34 17.84 -7.81
N LEU A 225 1.27 18.63 -7.94
CA LEU A 225 1.37 20.05 -8.33
C LEU A 225 2.14 20.89 -7.29
N GLU A 226 1.94 20.64 -6.00
CA GLU A 226 2.66 21.37 -4.93
C GLU A 226 4.14 20.98 -4.90
N LEU A 227 4.46 19.69 -5.14
CA LEU A 227 5.85 19.23 -5.27
C LEU A 227 6.57 19.95 -6.43
N LEU A 228 5.95 20.01 -7.62
CA LEU A 228 6.53 20.72 -8.76
C LEU A 228 6.73 22.22 -8.48
N LYS A 229 5.78 22.86 -7.82
CA LYS A 229 5.86 24.26 -7.41
C LYS A 229 7.02 24.53 -6.43
N ASN A 230 7.34 23.53 -5.59
CA ASN A 230 8.48 23.55 -4.69
C ASN A 230 9.80 23.10 -5.37
N GLY A 231 9.81 22.97 -6.70
CA GLY A 231 11.02 22.69 -7.49
C GLY A 231 11.43 21.22 -7.55
N VAL A 232 10.56 20.29 -7.11
CA VAL A 232 10.84 18.86 -7.20
C VAL A 232 10.72 18.38 -8.65
N PRO A 233 11.78 17.81 -9.26
CA PRO A 233 11.71 17.28 -10.61
C PRO A 233 10.74 16.10 -10.75
N GLU A 234 10.03 16.00 -11.88
CA GLU A 234 9.03 14.96 -12.13
C GLU A 234 9.61 13.54 -12.00
N GLU A 235 10.83 13.32 -12.43
CA GLU A 235 11.53 12.03 -12.41
C GLU A 235 11.87 11.53 -11.00
N LYS A 236 11.79 12.40 -10.00
CA LYS A 236 12.00 12.02 -8.59
C LYS A 236 10.71 11.62 -7.86
N ILE A 237 9.56 11.82 -8.51
CA ILE A 237 8.25 11.56 -7.90
C ILE A 237 7.68 10.23 -8.41
N TRP A 238 7.18 9.42 -7.50
CA TRP A 238 6.54 8.14 -7.75
C TRP A 238 5.14 8.12 -7.16
N MET A 239 4.19 7.51 -7.88
CA MET A 239 2.79 7.39 -7.45
C MET A 239 2.27 5.98 -7.65
N SER A 240 1.36 5.55 -6.78
CA SER A 240 0.65 4.27 -6.93
C SER A 240 -0.82 4.50 -7.20
N PHE A 241 -1.37 3.77 -8.18
CA PHE A 241 -2.75 3.92 -8.65
C PHE A 241 -3.59 2.69 -8.35
N GLU A 242 -4.83 2.94 -7.95
CA GLU A 242 -5.85 1.93 -7.81
C GLU A 242 -6.83 1.97 -8.97
N ARG A 243 -7.17 0.80 -9.52
CA ARG A 243 -8.21 0.64 -10.55
C ARG A 243 -9.00 -0.64 -10.32
N LYS A 244 -10.23 -0.69 -10.82
CA LYS A 244 -10.97 -1.96 -10.90
C LYS A 244 -10.20 -2.92 -11.78
N MET A 245 -10.00 -4.14 -11.31
CA MET A 245 -9.30 -5.19 -12.04
C MET A 245 -10.14 -6.46 -12.09
N SER A 246 -10.00 -7.22 -13.19
CA SER A 246 -10.54 -8.56 -13.32
C SER A 246 -9.41 -9.56 -13.57
N CYS A 247 -8.69 -9.48 -14.72
CA CYS A 247 -7.66 -10.46 -15.02
C CYS A 247 -6.36 -10.22 -14.27
N ALA A 248 -5.99 -8.99 -13.97
CA ALA A 248 -4.72 -8.55 -13.37
C ALA A 248 -3.44 -8.87 -14.20
N ILE A 249 -3.60 -9.28 -15.47
CA ILE A 249 -2.52 -9.70 -16.37
C ILE A 249 -2.56 -8.97 -17.73
N GLY A 250 -3.10 -7.76 -17.79
CA GLY A 250 -3.09 -6.90 -18.98
C GLY A 250 -3.98 -7.36 -20.15
N LYS A 251 -5.00 -8.20 -19.93
CA LYS A 251 -5.81 -8.77 -21.04
C LYS A 251 -7.22 -8.20 -21.17
N CYS A 252 -7.91 -7.93 -20.05
CA CYS A 252 -9.34 -7.63 -20.07
C CYS A 252 -9.69 -6.16 -20.27
N GLY A 253 -8.75 -5.23 -20.09
CA GLY A 253 -8.97 -3.79 -20.25
C GLY A 253 -9.62 -3.06 -19.08
N HIS A 254 -10.09 -3.75 -18.01
CA HIS A 254 -10.79 -3.10 -16.89
C HIS A 254 -9.95 -2.05 -16.15
N CYS A 255 -8.64 -2.28 -16.04
CA CYS A 255 -7.71 -1.36 -15.37
C CYS A 255 -7.02 -0.38 -16.32
N ARG A 256 -7.43 -0.36 -17.61
CA ARG A 256 -6.78 0.45 -18.63
C ARG A 256 -7.11 1.93 -18.46
N ILE A 257 -6.08 2.77 -18.54
CA ILE A 257 -6.16 4.22 -18.69
C ILE A 257 -5.40 4.54 -19.96
N ASP A 258 -6.06 5.06 -20.99
CA ASP A 258 -5.52 5.23 -22.34
C ASP A 258 -4.81 3.95 -22.82
N GLU A 259 -3.51 3.99 -23.07
CA GLU A 259 -2.71 2.84 -23.50
C GLU A 259 -2.08 2.06 -22.33
N THR A 260 -2.32 2.47 -21.06
CA THR A 260 -1.67 1.93 -19.88
C THR A 260 -2.56 0.93 -19.15
N TYR A 261 -2.07 -0.26 -18.91
CA TYR A 261 -2.72 -1.26 -18.05
C TYR A 261 -2.15 -1.19 -16.64
N VAL A 262 -2.88 -0.63 -15.68
CA VAL A 262 -2.41 -0.46 -14.30
C VAL A 262 -1.96 -1.78 -13.68
N CYS A 263 -2.60 -2.91 -14.00
CA CYS A 263 -2.22 -4.22 -13.47
C CYS A 263 -0.93 -4.80 -14.05
N LEU A 264 -0.47 -4.32 -15.22
CA LEU A 264 0.71 -4.82 -15.92
C LEU A 264 1.87 -3.82 -15.86
N ASP A 265 1.57 -2.54 -16.15
CA ASP A 265 2.56 -1.46 -16.25
C ASP A 265 2.82 -0.77 -14.89
N GLY A 266 1.88 -0.91 -13.93
CA GLY A 266 1.90 -0.36 -12.59
C GLY A 266 1.74 -1.44 -11.52
N PRO A 267 1.13 -1.15 -10.36
CA PRO A 267 0.41 0.08 -9.97
C PRO A 267 1.30 1.29 -9.70
N VAL A 268 2.60 1.09 -9.53
CA VAL A 268 3.58 2.14 -9.24
C VAL A 268 4.12 2.73 -10.54
N PHE A 269 4.08 4.05 -10.65
CA PHE A 269 4.55 4.79 -11.81
C PHE A 269 5.40 6.00 -11.43
N PRO A 270 6.45 6.35 -12.22
CA PRO A 270 7.08 7.66 -12.12
C PRO A 270 6.09 8.76 -12.52
N TYR A 271 6.18 9.94 -11.92
CA TYR A 271 5.24 11.05 -12.17
C TYR A 271 5.24 11.52 -13.63
N THR A 272 6.36 11.38 -14.31
CA THR A 272 6.46 11.63 -15.76
C THR A 272 5.40 10.88 -16.58
N LYS A 273 4.94 9.70 -16.10
CA LYS A 273 3.82 8.93 -16.64
C LYS A 273 2.53 9.14 -15.83
N ALA A 274 2.65 9.16 -14.51
CA ALA A 274 1.53 9.23 -13.58
C ALA A 274 0.64 10.46 -13.78
N ARG A 275 1.20 11.62 -14.11
CA ARG A 275 0.48 12.88 -14.35
C ARG A 275 -0.60 12.79 -15.45
N TYR A 276 -0.46 11.85 -16.38
CA TYR A 276 -1.45 11.60 -17.42
C TYR A 276 -2.49 10.53 -17.01
N LEU A 277 -2.30 9.88 -15.88
CA LEU A 277 -3.19 8.84 -15.37
C LEU A 277 -4.12 9.35 -14.26
N VAL A 278 -3.85 10.55 -13.73
CA VAL A 278 -4.68 11.20 -12.71
C VAL A 278 -5.80 11.95 -13.41
N ASP A 279 -7.04 11.50 -13.23
CA ASP A 279 -8.25 12.16 -13.74
C ASP A 279 -8.55 13.47 -13.00
#